data_4d41f884814c1a294b5098a586df85f0
#
_entry.id   4d41f884814c1a294b5098a586df85f0
#
_cell.length_a   1.000
_cell.length_b   1.000
_cell.length_c   1.000
_cell.angle_alpha   90.00
_cell.angle_beta   90.00
_cell.angle_gamma   90.00
#
_symmetry.space_group_name_H-M   'P 1'
#
loop_
_entity.id
_entity.type
_entity.pdbx_description
1 polymer ?
#
loop_
_entity_poly.entity_id
_entity_poly.type
_entity_poly.pdbx_seq_one_letter_code
_entity_poly.pdbx_strand_id
1 'polypeptide(L)'
;DVTYKQGEGKDFNYRVTDWVPSWTSAFRLDDRSLFRLAYNLRLRRPNISYLNPTVFVSGTSISYGNPGLVSEKHHRLSASYSYYGTKLNVQASVLCTLGKGVIDEYLFIDSANVVNSTYDNLVDVKAAGGNLYLSYNPSPRTSVSLNSMLHYLDLRAQEGNEVYDTDVRNSGFCGSAFVDFSQKF
;
A
#
# COMPACT_ATOMS: atom_id res chain seq x y z
N ASP A 1 9.60 21.93 -2.23
CA ASP A 1 10.97 22.19 -1.75
C ASP A 1 11.02 21.97 -0.24
N VAL A 2 11.83 21.05 0.22
CA VAL A 2 12.14 20.88 1.63
C VAL A 2 13.62 21.16 1.81
N THR A 3 13.94 22.24 2.50
CA THR A 3 15.34 22.58 2.88
C THR A 3 15.48 22.28 4.36
N TYR A 4 16.36 21.37 4.72
CA TYR A 4 16.71 21.06 6.09
C TYR A 4 18.00 21.80 6.48
N LYS A 5 17.93 22.68 7.48
CA LYS A 5 19.09 23.37 8.05
C LYS A 5 19.44 22.70 9.37
N GLN A 6 20.54 21.98 9.40
CA GLN A 6 21.13 21.49 10.62
C GLN A 6 22.26 22.44 11.05
N GLY A 7 22.23 22.91 12.28
CA GLY A 7 23.32 23.73 12.83
C GLY A 7 24.63 22.98 12.82
N GLU A 8 25.61 23.49 12.06
CA GLU A 8 26.92 22.99 11.68
C GLU A 8 26.97 22.18 10.37
N GLY A 9 26.81 22.90 9.23
CA GLY A 9 27.68 22.66 8.08
C GLY A 9 27.22 21.67 7.01
N LYS A 10 26.04 21.04 7.05
CA LYS A 10 25.53 20.25 5.92
C LYS A 10 24.06 20.50 5.68
N ASP A 11 23.78 21.56 4.92
CA ASP A 11 22.45 21.75 4.36
C ASP A 11 22.25 20.73 3.21
N PHE A 12 21.23 19.87 3.28
CA PHE A 12 20.82 19.12 2.11
C PHE A 12 19.50 19.64 1.58
N ASN A 13 19.39 19.73 0.27
CA ASN A 13 18.21 20.22 -0.42
C ASN A 13 17.56 19.07 -1.19
N TYR A 14 16.33 18.73 -0.80
CA TYR A 14 15.53 17.71 -1.45
C TYR A 14 14.40 18.35 -2.25
N ARG A 15 14.50 18.26 -3.58
CA ARG A 15 13.47 18.77 -4.50
C ARG A 15 12.96 17.66 -5.38
N VAL A 16 11.67 17.36 -5.30
CA VAL A 16 11.00 16.40 -6.15
C VAL A 16 9.73 17.00 -6.73
N THR A 17 9.57 16.84 -8.05
CA THR A 17 8.34 17.17 -8.76
C THR A 17 7.73 15.88 -9.26
N ASP A 18 6.53 15.59 -8.79
CA ASP A 18 5.82 14.36 -9.11
C ASP A 18 4.52 14.67 -9.84
N TRP A 19 4.23 13.89 -10.87
CA TRP A 19 2.93 13.90 -11.54
C TRP A 19 2.09 12.73 -11.03
N VAL A 20 0.87 13.02 -10.53
CA VAL A 20 0.01 12.07 -9.81
C VAL A 20 -1.35 11.99 -10.50
N PRO A 21 -1.47 11.23 -11.60
CA PRO A 21 -2.72 11.09 -12.32
C PRO A 21 -3.75 10.29 -11.52
N SER A 22 -5.01 10.73 -11.65
CA SER A 22 -6.16 9.98 -11.16
C SER A 22 -7.32 10.08 -12.13
N TRP A 23 -8.09 9.00 -12.23
CA TRP A 23 -9.27 8.94 -13.07
C TRP A 23 -10.34 8.06 -12.41
N THR A 24 -11.59 8.48 -12.53
CA THR A 24 -12.74 7.71 -12.04
C THR A 24 -13.88 7.85 -13.04
N SER A 25 -14.49 6.72 -13.41
CA SER A 25 -15.74 6.66 -14.17
C SER A 25 -16.77 5.88 -13.38
N ALA A 26 -18.01 6.36 -13.46
CA ALA A 26 -19.16 5.72 -12.86
C ALA A 26 -20.24 5.54 -13.92
N PHE A 27 -20.69 4.31 -14.07
CA PHE A 27 -21.71 3.91 -15.04
C PHE A 27 -22.95 3.44 -14.30
N ARG A 28 -24.03 4.20 -14.39
CA ARG A 28 -25.33 3.77 -13.91
C ARG A 28 -25.91 2.83 -14.95
N LEU A 29 -26.05 1.56 -14.62
CA LEU A 29 -26.57 0.53 -15.52
C LEU A 29 -28.12 0.55 -15.54
N ASP A 30 -28.70 0.80 -14.38
CA ASP A 30 -30.11 1.01 -14.15
C ASP A 30 -30.34 1.84 -12.86
N ASP A 31 -31.60 2.03 -12.43
CA ASP A 31 -31.94 2.82 -11.24
C ASP A 31 -31.39 2.24 -9.92
N ARG A 32 -30.94 1.00 -9.93
CA ARG A 32 -30.48 0.26 -8.74
C ARG A 32 -29.04 -0.21 -8.83
N SER A 33 -28.42 -0.14 -10.01
CA SER A 33 -27.12 -0.71 -10.29
C SER A 33 -26.11 0.36 -10.71
N LEU A 34 -24.98 0.37 -10.04
CA LEU A 34 -23.86 1.26 -10.32
C LEU A 34 -22.58 0.45 -10.48
N PHE A 35 -21.90 0.65 -11.61
CA PHE A 35 -20.55 0.18 -11.82
C PHE A 35 -19.57 1.35 -11.79
N ARG A 36 -18.46 1.20 -11.06
CA ARG A 36 -17.42 2.22 -10.98
C ARG A 36 -16.06 1.61 -11.30
N LEU A 37 -15.29 2.33 -12.10
CA LEU A 37 -13.90 2.02 -12.39
C LEU A 37 -13.04 3.22 -12.00
N ALA A 38 -11.95 2.98 -11.30
CA ALA A 38 -11.05 4.05 -10.88
C ALA A 38 -9.59 3.61 -10.95
N TYR A 39 -8.76 4.54 -11.38
CA TYR A 39 -7.30 4.45 -11.33
C TYR A 39 -6.74 5.66 -10.60
N ASN A 40 -5.75 5.44 -9.77
CA ASN A 40 -4.96 6.53 -9.18
C ASN A 40 -3.51 6.10 -8.97
N LEU A 41 -2.62 7.05 -9.17
CA LEU A 41 -1.25 6.97 -8.70
C LEU A 41 -1.17 7.66 -7.34
N ARG A 42 -0.59 7.00 -6.35
CA ARG A 42 -0.29 7.59 -5.05
C ARG A 42 1.21 7.58 -4.83
N LEU A 43 1.71 8.64 -4.27
CA LEU A 43 3.10 8.77 -3.88
C LEU A 43 3.21 8.75 -2.36
N ARG A 44 4.22 8.04 -1.87
CA ARG A 44 4.67 8.13 -0.49
C ARG A 44 6.09 8.68 -0.49
N ARG A 45 6.23 9.89 0.01
CA ARG A 45 7.54 10.55 0.10
C ARG A 45 8.32 10.01 1.29
N PRO A 46 9.66 9.92 1.17
CA PRO A 46 10.50 9.55 2.31
C PRO A 46 10.26 10.50 3.49
N ASN A 47 10.31 9.96 4.68
CA ASN A 47 10.34 10.78 5.88
C ASN A 47 11.69 11.53 5.94
N ILE A 48 11.68 12.74 6.51
CA ILE A 48 12.90 13.54 6.70
C ILE A 48 13.96 12.77 7.50
N SER A 49 13.55 11.97 8.48
CA SER A 49 14.46 11.12 9.25
C SER A 49 15.21 10.09 8.39
N TYR A 50 14.55 9.57 7.34
CA TYR A 50 15.17 8.61 6.41
C TYR A 50 16.16 9.26 5.44
N LEU A 51 16.02 10.56 5.22
CA LEU A 51 16.87 11.36 4.35
C LEU A 51 18.07 11.98 5.10
N ASN A 52 18.04 12.01 6.44
CA ASN A 52 19.06 12.65 7.24
C ASN A 52 20.38 11.85 7.25
N PRO A 53 21.47 12.32 6.60
CA PRO A 53 22.71 11.60 6.53
C PRO A 53 23.55 11.64 7.83
N THR A 54 23.02 12.22 8.91
CA THR A 54 23.70 12.25 10.20
C THR A 54 23.91 10.84 10.72
N VAL A 55 25.14 10.52 11.04
CA VAL A 55 25.54 9.22 11.57
C VAL A 55 25.31 9.18 13.07
N PHE A 56 24.54 8.21 13.53
CA PHE A 56 24.32 7.92 14.94
C PHE A 56 25.07 6.64 15.31
N VAL A 57 25.96 6.72 16.29
CA VAL A 57 26.74 5.59 16.76
C VAL A 57 26.23 5.17 18.14
N SER A 58 25.90 3.90 18.31
CA SER A 58 25.45 3.33 19.57
C SER A 58 26.11 1.97 19.78
N GLY A 59 27.13 1.92 20.65
CA GLY A 59 27.91 0.70 20.88
C GLY A 59 28.56 0.18 19.60
N THR A 60 28.13 -0.99 19.12
CA THR A 60 28.61 -1.65 17.91
C THR A 60 27.68 -1.44 16.71
N SER A 61 26.74 -0.51 16.80
CA SER A 61 25.80 -0.21 15.71
C SER A 61 25.91 1.24 15.24
N ILE A 62 25.77 1.42 13.93
CA ILE A 62 25.76 2.71 13.24
C ILE A 62 24.46 2.82 12.47
N SER A 63 23.73 3.93 12.62
CA SER A 63 22.54 4.22 11.85
C SER A 63 22.62 5.57 11.16
N TYR A 64 22.16 5.66 9.92
CA TYR A 64 22.12 6.87 9.12
C TYR A 64 21.05 6.80 8.05
N GLY A 65 20.53 7.97 7.64
CA GLY A 65 19.57 8.04 6.54
C GLY A 65 20.25 8.12 5.17
N ASN A 66 19.45 7.94 4.13
CA ASN A 66 19.88 7.98 2.73
C ASN A 66 19.26 9.16 1.99
N PRO A 67 20.01 10.23 1.68
CA PRO A 67 19.49 11.36 0.91
C PRO A 67 19.11 11.01 -0.54
N GLY A 68 19.53 9.85 -1.05
CA GLY A 68 19.24 9.36 -2.40
C GLY A 68 17.86 8.74 -2.57
N LEU A 69 17.07 8.62 -1.50
CA LEU A 69 15.75 8.03 -1.55
C LEU A 69 14.82 8.78 -2.50
N VAL A 70 14.05 8.02 -3.28
CA VAL A 70 13.00 8.55 -4.16
C VAL A 70 11.61 8.22 -3.61
N SER A 71 10.60 8.97 -4.05
CA SER A 71 9.21 8.70 -3.64
C SER A 71 8.74 7.34 -4.13
N GLU A 72 8.12 6.57 -3.25
CA GLU A 72 7.42 5.33 -3.62
C GLU A 72 6.24 5.65 -4.55
N LYS A 73 6.02 4.82 -5.55
CA LYS A 73 4.92 4.96 -6.51
C LYS A 73 3.96 3.78 -6.39
N HIS A 74 2.71 4.08 -6.07
CA HIS A 74 1.66 3.08 -5.91
C HIS A 74 0.56 3.30 -6.95
N HIS A 75 0.56 2.50 -8.01
CA HIS A 75 -0.50 2.45 -9.01
C HIS A 75 -1.65 1.60 -8.48
N ARG A 76 -2.84 2.17 -8.41
CA ARG A 76 -4.02 1.54 -7.87
C ARG A 76 -5.14 1.53 -8.91
N LEU A 77 -5.59 0.34 -9.30
CA LEU A 77 -6.75 0.12 -10.15
C LEU A 77 -7.84 -0.56 -9.34
N SER A 78 -9.06 -0.03 -9.38
CA SER A 78 -10.21 -0.61 -8.70
C SER A 78 -11.44 -0.64 -9.59
N ALA A 79 -12.21 -1.73 -9.47
CA ALA A 79 -13.53 -1.86 -10.05
C ALA A 79 -14.52 -2.22 -8.95
N SER A 80 -15.71 -1.60 -8.95
CA SER A 80 -16.75 -1.92 -7.99
C SER A 80 -18.11 -1.93 -8.67
N TYR A 81 -18.94 -2.85 -8.21
CA TYR A 81 -20.35 -2.98 -8.58
C TYR A 81 -21.20 -2.88 -7.33
N SER A 82 -22.27 -2.10 -7.41
CA SER A 82 -23.26 -1.95 -6.34
C SER A 82 -24.65 -2.10 -6.91
N TYR A 83 -25.44 -2.95 -6.25
CA TYR A 83 -26.86 -3.13 -6.53
C TYR A 83 -27.67 -2.90 -5.25
N TYR A 84 -28.69 -2.05 -5.32
CA TYR A 84 -29.56 -1.69 -4.21
C TYR A 84 -31.01 -2.02 -4.56
N GLY A 85 -31.44 -3.22 -4.18
CA GLY A 85 -32.82 -3.65 -4.32
C GLY A 85 -33.60 -3.55 -3.01
N THR A 86 -34.91 -3.80 -3.08
CA THR A 86 -35.77 -3.77 -1.89
C THR A 86 -35.46 -4.89 -0.89
N LYS A 87 -35.06 -6.05 -1.39
CA LYS A 87 -34.76 -7.24 -0.57
C LYS A 87 -33.30 -7.67 -0.63
N LEU A 88 -32.58 -7.30 -1.68
CA LEU A 88 -31.22 -7.70 -1.91
C LEU A 88 -30.34 -6.48 -2.16
N ASN A 89 -29.25 -6.36 -1.40
CA ASN A 89 -28.20 -5.40 -1.65
C ASN A 89 -26.89 -6.18 -1.89
N VAL A 90 -26.17 -5.79 -2.94
CA VAL A 90 -24.89 -6.38 -3.31
C VAL A 90 -23.87 -5.28 -3.49
N GLN A 91 -22.72 -5.44 -2.89
CA GLN A 91 -21.54 -4.61 -3.18
C GLN A 91 -20.35 -5.54 -3.40
N ALA A 92 -19.80 -5.52 -4.59
CA ALA A 92 -18.61 -6.26 -4.94
C ALA A 92 -17.52 -5.30 -5.41
N SER A 93 -16.30 -5.49 -4.97
CA SER A 93 -15.18 -4.69 -5.44
C SER A 93 -13.91 -5.52 -5.59
N VAL A 94 -13.12 -5.17 -6.58
CA VAL A 94 -11.76 -5.69 -6.78
C VAL A 94 -10.79 -4.54 -6.82
N LEU A 95 -9.58 -4.78 -6.33
CA LEU A 95 -8.52 -3.82 -6.23
C LEU A 95 -7.21 -4.48 -6.61
N CYS A 96 -6.45 -3.83 -7.50
CA CYS A 96 -5.07 -4.20 -7.80
C CYS A 96 -4.15 -3.01 -7.46
N THR A 97 -3.05 -3.28 -6.80
CA THR A 97 -2.03 -2.30 -6.46
C THR A 97 -0.66 -2.78 -6.93
N LEU A 98 0.05 -1.91 -7.64
CA LEU A 98 1.44 -2.12 -8.03
C LEU A 98 2.26 -1.01 -7.36
N GLY A 99 3.02 -1.36 -6.34
CA GLY A 99 3.95 -0.47 -5.65
C GLY A 99 5.36 -0.69 -6.19
N LYS A 100 6.06 0.40 -6.46
CA LYS A 100 7.46 0.39 -6.91
C LYS A 100 8.32 1.23 -6.00
N GLY A 101 9.51 0.69 -5.69
CA GLY A 101 10.50 1.37 -4.90
C GLY A 101 10.02 1.67 -3.47
N VAL A 102 9.40 0.70 -2.82
CA VAL A 102 8.99 0.83 -1.41
C VAL A 102 10.24 0.97 -0.56
N ILE A 103 10.25 2.00 0.27
CA ILE A 103 11.36 2.31 1.16
C ILE A 103 11.30 1.38 2.37
N ASP A 104 12.41 0.70 2.60
CA ASP A 104 12.56 -0.16 3.77
C ASP A 104 13.93 0.03 4.42
N GLU A 105 14.04 -0.33 5.69
CA GLU A 105 15.29 -0.33 6.44
C GLU A 105 16.03 -1.65 6.18
N TYR A 106 17.33 -1.58 5.97
CA TYR A 106 18.15 -2.77 5.92
C TYR A 106 19.40 -2.67 6.80
N LEU A 107 19.84 -3.82 7.24
CA LEU A 107 20.99 -3.99 8.10
C LEU A 107 22.08 -4.73 7.35
N PHE A 108 23.31 -4.27 7.48
CA PHE A 108 24.48 -4.99 7.00
C PHE A 108 25.64 -4.87 7.98
N ILE A 109 26.54 -5.84 7.93
CA ILE A 109 27.74 -5.86 8.76
C ILE A 109 28.92 -5.44 7.87
N ASP A 110 29.64 -4.42 8.29
CA ASP A 110 30.83 -3.97 7.58
C ASP A 110 32.08 -4.84 7.89
N SER A 111 33.20 -4.53 7.22
CA SER A 111 34.47 -5.23 7.41
C SER A 111 35.07 -5.07 8.80
N ALA A 112 34.63 -4.10 9.58
CA ALA A 112 35.02 -3.87 10.97
C ALA A 112 34.11 -4.59 11.97
N ASN A 113 33.21 -5.44 11.48
CA ASN A 113 32.23 -6.18 12.28
C ASN A 113 31.21 -5.27 13.01
N VAL A 114 30.91 -4.10 12.44
CA VAL A 114 29.93 -3.13 12.94
C VAL A 114 28.63 -3.31 12.19
N VAL A 115 27.51 -3.34 12.91
CA VAL A 115 26.17 -3.41 12.33
C VAL A 115 25.76 -2.01 11.83
N ASN A 116 25.53 -1.90 10.55
CA ASN A 116 25.04 -0.67 9.92
C ASN A 116 23.57 -0.81 9.58
N SER A 117 22.80 0.25 9.83
CA SER A 117 21.37 0.39 9.48
C SER A 117 21.17 1.62 8.62
N THR A 118 20.49 1.46 7.50
CA THR A 118 20.11 2.56 6.60
C THR A 118 18.85 2.22 5.81
N TYR A 119 18.41 3.13 4.95
CA TYR A 119 17.18 3.00 4.17
C TYR A 119 17.46 3.03 2.68
N ASP A 120 16.71 2.26 1.91
CA ASP A 120 16.75 2.35 0.44
C ASP A 120 15.40 1.96 -0.16
N ASN A 121 15.22 2.22 -1.46
CA ASN A 121 14.06 1.80 -2.24
C ASN A 121 14.25 0.32 -2.66
N LEU A 122 13.86 -0.62 -1.81
CA LEU A 122 14.28 -2.02 -1.89
C LEU A 122 13.25 -2.98 -2.45
N VAL A 123 11.96 -2.65 -2.34
CA VAL A 123 10.89 -3.63 -2.53
C VAL A 123 9.87 -3.16 -3.56
N ASP A 124 9.51 -4.06 -4.46
CA ASP A 124 8.33 -3.93 -5.32
C ASP A 124 7.17 -4.74 -4.74
N VAL A 125 5.98 -4.14 -4.75
CA VAL A 125 4.76 -4.72 -4.18
C VAL A 125 3.73 -4.95 -5.26
N LYS A 126 3.20 -6.17 -5.35
CA LYS A 126 2.00 -6.47 -6.13
C LYS A 126 0.92 -6.98 -5.18
N ALA A 127 -0.21 -6.30 -5.13
CA ALA A 127 -1.33 -6.71 -4.33
C ALA A 127 -2.60 -6.75 -5.18
N ALA A 128 -3.41 -7.78 -4.98
CA ALA A 128 -4.74 -7.89 -5.56
C ALA A 128 -5.71 -8.33 -4.48
N GLY A 129 -6.93 -7.79 -4.50
CA GLY A 129 -7.92 -8.16 -3.50
C GLY A 129 -9.34 -7.92 -3.98
N GLY A 130 -10.28 -8.56 -3.31
CA GLY A 130 -11.71 -8.40 -3.53
C GLY A 130 -12.47 -8.36 -2.22
N ASN A 131 -13.56 -7.59 -2.23
CA ASN A 131 -14.52 -7.55 -1.15
C ASN A 131 -15.89 -7.84 -1.73
N LEU A 132 -16.68 -8.63 -1.01
CA LEU A 132 -18.06 -8.92 -1.33
C LEU A 132 -18.91 -8.69 -0.08
N TYR A 133 -19.91 -7.80 -0.23
CA TYR A 133 -20.97 -7.63 0.74
C TYR A 133 -22.30 -8.00 0.10
N LEU A 134 -23.02 -8.88 0.76
CA LEU A 134 -24.39 -9.26 0.41
C LEU A 134 -25.29 -9.02 1.62
N SER A 135 -26.45 -8.41 1.40
CA SER A 135 -27.49 -8.32 2.44
C SER A 135 -28.82 -8.71 1.81
N TYR A 136 -29.44 -9.75 2.36
CA TYR A 136 -30.73 -10.26 1.92
C TYR A 136 -31.75 -10.13 3.03
N ASN A 137 -32.82 -9.42 2.76
CA ASN A 137 -33.94 -9.13 3.68
C ASN A 137 -35.23 -9.75 3.12
N PRO A 138 -35.47 -11.06 3.33
CA PRO A 138 -36.67 -11.74 2.80
C PRO A 138 -37.95 -11.15 3.38
N SER A 139 -37.93 -10.66 4.62
CA SER A 139 -39.05 -10.02 5.30
C SER A 139 -38.56 -8.81 6.13
N PRO A 140 -39.49 -7.92 6.60
CA PRO A 140 -39.12 -6.81 7.48
C PRO A 140 -38.52 -7.25 8.84
N ARG A 141 -38.68 -8.52 9.20
CA ARG A 141 -38.19 -9.07 10.48
C ARG A 141 -36.96 -9.93 10.34
N THR A 142 -36.52 -10.31 9.13
CA THR A 142 -35.43 -11.23 8.90
C THR A 142 -34.41 -10.59 7.99
N SER A 143 -33.15 -10.60 8.40
CA SER A 143 -32.02 -10.21 7.55
C SER A 143 -30.89 -11.22 7.65
N VAL A 144 -30.23 -11.47 6.52
CA VAL A 144 -29.01 -12.26 6.42
C VAL A 144 -27.98 -11.42 5.69
N SER A 145 -26.80 -11.29 6.25
CA SER A 145 -25.70 -10.61 5.57
C SER A 145 -24.44 -11.46 5.52
N LEU A 146 -23.71 -11.34 4.42
CA LEU A 146 -22.38 -11.91 4.21
C LEU A 146 -21.42 -10.75 3.93
N ASN A 147 -20.33 -10.73 4.65
CA ASN A 147 -19.20 -9.87 4.36
C ASN A 147 -17.96 -10.75 4.16
N SER A 148 -17.33 -10.69 3.01
CA SER A 148 -16.12 -11.43 2.74
C SER A 148 -15.05 -10.59 2.07
N MET A 149 -13.80 -10.90 2.39
CA MET A 149 -12.63 -10.22 1.91
C MET A 149 -11.57 -11.27 1.56
N LEU A 150 -10.91 -11.11 0.41
CA LEU A 150 -9.78 -11.93 0.01
C LEU A 150 -8.70 -11.02 -0.58
N HIS A 151 -7.48 -11.15 -0.09
CA HIS A 151 -6.33 -10.37 -0.55
C HIS A 151 -5.15 -11.30 -0.83
N TYR A 152 -4.44 -10.97 -1.89
CA TYR A 152 -3.16 -11.55 -2.25
C TYR A 152 -2.10 -10.46 -2.22
N LEU A 153 -0.95 -10.76 -1.64
CA LEU A 153 0.21 -9.88 -1.58
C LEU A 153 1.43 -10.63 -2.11
N ASP A 154 2.22 -9.96 -2.94
CA ASP A 154 3.48 -10.45 -3.49
C ASP A 154 4.52 -9.32 -3.35
N LEU A 155 5.52 -9.54 -2.53
CA LEU A 155 6.64 -8.66 -2.27
C LEU A 155 7.87 -9.24 -2.95
N ARG A 156 8.60 -8.41 -3.70
CA ARG A 156 9.84 -8.82 -4.37
C ARG A 156 10.94 -7.81 -4.12
N ALA A 157 12.14 -8.28 -3.94
CA ALA A 157 13.31 -7.42 -3.99
C ALA A 157 13.36 -6.70 -5.35
N GLN A 158 13.73 -5.43 -5.35
CA GLN A 158 13.86 -4.64 -6.58
C GLN A 158 15.08 -5.13 -7.37
N GLU A 159 14.89 -5.36 -8.68
CA GLU A 159 15.98 -5.76 -9.59
C GLU A 159 17.11 -4.71 -9.60
N GLY A 160 18.35 -5.17 -9.51
CA GLY A 160 19.52 -4.31 -9.53
C GLY A 160 19.90 -3.72 -8.17
N ASN A 161 19.23 -4.10 -7.08
CA ASN A 161 19.64 -3.74 -5.74
C ASN A 161 20.79 -4.66 -5.27
N GLU A 162 21.92 -4.06 -4.90
CA GLU A 162 23.10 -4.82 -4.43
C GLU A 162 22.91 -5.42 -3.02
N VAL A 163 21.87 -5.01 -2.31
CA VAL A 163 21.62 -5.39 -0.91
C VAL A 163 20.89 -6.71 -0.78
N TYR A 164 19.91 -6.95 -1.65
CA TYR A 164 19.14 -8.18 -1.68
C TYR A 164 19.43 -8.97 -2.95
N ASP A 165 19.57 -10.28 -2.81
CA ASP A 165 19.48 -11.18 -3.93
C ASP A 165 18.11 -10.97 -4.62
N THR A 166 18.10 -10.85 -5.95
CA THR A 166 16.89 -10.62 -6.75
C THR A 166 15.82 -11.70 -6.59
N ASP A 167 16.20 -12.85 -6.04
CA ASP A 167 15.29 -13.98 -5.80
C ASP A 167 14.50 -13.88 -4.48
N VAL A 168 14.74 -12.86 -3.66
CA VAL A 168 13.97 -12.69 -2.42
C VAL A 168 12.54 -12.30 -2.76
N ARG A 169 11.63 -13.22 -2.47
CA ARG A 169 10.18 -13.07 -2.70
C ARG A 169 9.40 -13.56 -1.50
N ASN A 170 8.40 -12.80 -1.10
CA ASN A 170 7.41 -13.21 -0.10
C ASN A 170 6.01 -13.00 -0.66
N SER A 171 5.16 -14.03 -0.63
CA SER A 171 3.81 -13.93 -1.14
C SER A 171 2.82 -14.73 -0.29
N GLY A 172 1.59 -14.26 -0.21
CA GLY A 172 0.57 -14.93 0.58
C GLY A 172 -0.84 -14.42 0.33
N PHE A 173 -1.80 -15.22 0.79
CA PHE A 173 -3.20 -14.88 0.82
C PHE A 173 -3.65 -14.56 2.25
N CYS A 174 -4.53 -13.57 2.36
CA CYS A 174 -5.26 -13.27 3.59
C CYS A 174 -6.73 -13.11 3.22
N GLY A 175 -7.62 -13.72 4.00
CA GLY A 175 -9.06 -13.63 3.75
C GLY A 175 -9.87 -13.80 5.01
N SER A 176 -11.08 -13.27 4.99
CA SER A 176 -12.09 -13.44 6.03
C SER A 176 -13.49 -13.48 5.42
N ALA A 177 -14.39 -14.19 6.09
CA ALA A 177 -15.80 -14.22 5.76
C ALA A 177 -16.62 -14.20 7.05
N PHE A 178 -17.61 -13.33 7.11
CA PHE A 178 -18.52 -13.20 8.23
C PHE A 178 -19.97 -13.30 7.71
N VAL A 179 -20.75 -14.13 8.40
CA VAL A 179 -22.21 -14.24 8.14
C VAL A 179 -22.93 -13.75 9.39
N ASP A 180 -23.84 -12.82 9.19
CA ASP A 180 -24.75 -12.33 10.24
C ASP A 180 -26.18 -12.70 9.90
N PHE A 181 -26.91 -13.21 10.89
CA PHE A 181 -28.31 -13.51 10.82
C PHE A 181 -29.06 -12.76 11.92
N SER A 182 -30.03 -11.97 11.56
CA SER A 182 -30.87 -11.22 12.50
C SER A 182 -32.34 -11.50 12.26
N GLN A 183 -33.05 -11.81 13.33
CA GLN A 183 -34.50 -11.98 13.33
C GLN A 183 -35.14 -11.19 14.48
N LYS A 184 -36.15 -10.38 14.15
CA LYS A 184 -36.95 -9.65 15.12
C LYS A 184 -38.25 -10.42 15.36
N PHE A 185 -38.55 -10.63 16.61
CA PHE A 185 -39.79 -11.26 17.09
C PHE A 185 -40.90 -10.24 17.31
#